data_1e812d108b098aaa95bf9f994dc9bab2
#
_entry.id   1e812d108b098aaa95bf9f994dc9bab2
#
_cell.length_a   1.000
_cell.length_b   1.000
_cell.length_c   1.000
_cell.angle_alpha   90.00
_cell.angle_beta   90.00
_cell.angle_gamma   90.00
#
_symmetry.space_group_name_H-M   'P 1'
#
loop_
_entity.id
_entity.type
_entity.pdbx_description
1 polymer ?
#
loop_
_entity_poly.entity_id
_entity_poly.type
_entity_poly.pdbx_seq_one_letter_code
_entity_poly.pdbx_strand_id
1 'polypeptide(L)'
;GSIDTQSQLAKNSITQSTSTVSSRLSYLRQNRGNDNLSKNNIKLDFGNAILSSLTNELLAKNDKSIIPDNWSSWSEGSISVSKIGDSLGSSSSETDAQALAFGFDTKLNDNNLLGFAIQYGKSDTDIGSSGSATDSENINVSVYRTRPLDDNNFIEGMFGVGLIESDLKRISGANTLTGSRNGTQIFGTINYGKTLDKGDFNLTPVARLNLGYTELDAYSETGTDALSYGKQTIENGLASVGLEFSDIVKFNENRLKPFGSIEFGMDFSNSSNAKMNYVSETSTIYTYNQGANSNHLLTSVVGFEYITKDNLEIISSYKRIQGNESEQTDILNVSVNFKSKRETEYAMSLGGSEDLNAGFDITKNVNGFDLKFDANQSLSENSDQRANISLSRSF
;
A
#
# COMPACT_ATOMS: atom_id res chain seq x y z
N GLY A 1 -3.02 23.70 2.66
CA GLY A 1 -3.37 22.92 1.47
C GLY A 1 -2.20 22.19 0.86
N SER A 2 -1.59 22.71 -0.20
CA SER A 2 -0.55 21.96 -0.97
C SER A 2 0.62 21.45 -0.15
N ILE A 3 1.11 22.18 0.84
CA ILE A 3 2.21 21.74 1.71
C ILE A 3 1.78 20.57 2.58
N ASP A 4 0.59 20.65 3.17
CA ASP A 4 0.05 19.61 4.05
C ASP A 4 -0.20 18.33 3.24
N THR A 5 -0.74 18.47 2.03
CA THR A 5 -0.94 17.35 1.09
C THR A 5 0.37 16.65 0.75
N GLN A 6 1.43 17.38 0.40
CA GLN A 6 2.73 16.78 0.10
C GLN A 6 3.30 16.01 1.30
N SER A 7 3.17 16.57 2.50
CA SER A 7 3.59 15.89 3.72
C SER A 7 2.77 14.63 4.00
N GLN A 8 1.47 14.70 3.74
CA GLN A 8 0.59 13.54 3.91
C GLN A 8 0.90 12.45 2.89
N LEU A 9 1.11 12.80 1.63
CA LEU A 9 1.51 11.85 0.59
C LEU A 9 2.82 11.12 0.94
N ALA A 10 3.81 11.85 1.47
CA ALA A 10 5.05 11.26 1.97
C ALA A 10 4.81 10.26 3.11
N LYS A 11 3.99 10.60 4.10
CA LYS A 11 3.61 9.71 5.19
C LYS A 11 2.78 8.51 4.71
N ASN A 12 1.86 8.74 3.77
CA ASN A 12 1.02 7.67 3.21
C ASN A 12 1.85 6.64 2.42
N SER A 13 2.84 7.08 1.65
CA SER A 13 3.77 6.18 0.94
C SER A 13 4.49 5.23 1.90
N ILE A 14 5.00 5.76 3.02
CA ILE A 14 5.65 4.97 4.08
C ILE A 14 4.64 4.01 4.72
N THR A 15 3.46 4.51 5.10
CA THR A 15 2.41 3.72 5.75
C THR A 15 1.94 2.57 4.86
N GLN A 16 1.81 2.80 3.57
CA GLN A 16 1.41 1.80 2.60
C GLN A 16 2.49 0.70 2.47
N SER A 17 3.78 1.07 2.36
CA SER A 17 4.89 0.13 2.30
C SER A 17 5.02 -0.69 3.59
N THR A 18 4.97 -0.05 4.75
CA THR A 18 5.05 -0.74 6.04
C THR A 18 3.85 -1.65 6.27
N SER A 19 2.66 -1.26 5.83
CA SER A 19 1.43 -2.06 5.93
C SER A 19 1.51 -3.33 5.08
N THR A 20 1.93 -3.20 3.82
CA THR A 20 2.05 -4.34 2.88
C THR A 20 3.08 -5.35 3.37
N VAL A 21 4.26 -4.90 3.79
CA VAL A 21 5.27 -5.81 4.33
C VAL A 21 4.83 -6.42 5.66
N SER A 22 4.14 -5.68 6.53
CA SER A 22 3.58 -6.22 7.78
C SER A 22 2.51 -7.29 7.51
N SER A 23 1.67 -7.12 6.47
CA SER A 23 0.74 -8.13 5.99
C SER A 23 1.49 -9.42 5.59
N ARG A 24 2.56 -9.30 4.80
CA ARG A 24 3.41 -10.44 4.43
C ARG A 24 4.04 -11.11 5.64
N LEU A 25 4.62 -10.36 6.57
CA LEU A 25 5.24 -10.89 7.79
C LEU A 25 4.23 -11.67 8.65
N SER A 26 3.02 -11.12 8.81
CA SER A 26 1.94 -11.81 9.53
C SER A 26 1.56 -13.12 8.84
N TYR A 27 1.44 -13.12 7.50
CA TYR A 27 1.18 -14.33 6.73
C TYR A 27 2.29 -15.38 6.92
N LEU A 28 3.55 -14.99 6.80
CA LEU A 28 4.70 -15.88 6.97
C LEU A 28 4.72 -16.49 8.38
N ARG A 29 4.44 -15.70 9.41
CA ARG A 29 4.34 -16.17 10.80
C ARG A 29 3.26 -17.23 10.99
N GLN A 30 2.12 -17.03 10.35
CA GLN A 30 0.95 -17.92 10.48
C GLN A 30 1.08 -19.18 9.62
N ASN A 31 1.97 -19.21 8.64
CA ASN A 31 2.14 -20.31 7.69
C ASN A 31 3.54 -20.95 7.75
N ARG A 32 4.19 -20.93 8.92
CA ARG A 32 5.57 -21.45 9.12
C ARG A 32 5.76 -22.91 8.71
N GLY A 33 4.70 -23.73 8.84
CA GLY A 33 4.72 -25.15 8.46
C GLY A 33 4.57 -25.45 6.98
N ASN A 34 4.32 -24.43 6.13
CA ASN A 34 4.15 -24.62 4.69
C ASN A 34 5.50 -24.56 3.96
N ASP A 35 5.76 -25.53 3.10
CA ASP A 35 6.95 -25.57 2.26
C ASP A 35 6.88 -24.58 1.10
N ASN A 36 5.66 -24.12 0.75
CA ASN A 36 5.44 -23.16 -0.31
C ASN A 36 4.70 -21.92 0.20
N LEU A 37 5.42 -20.84 0.30
CA LEU A 37 4.98 -19.53 0.76
C LEU A 37 4.78 -18.54 -0.39
N SER A 38 4.86 -18.99 -1.66
CA SER A 38 4.68 -18.15 -2.84
C SER A 38 3.22 -17.74 -3.02
N LYS A 39 3.00 -16.47 -3.38
CA LYS A 39 1.70 -15.86 -3.63
C LYS A 39 1.79 -14.99 -4.87
N ASN A 40 1.56 -15.59 -6.03
CA ASN A 40 1.68 -14.87 -7.29
C ASN A 40 0.45 -15.14 -8.15
N ASN A 41 -0.15 -14.12 -8.68
CA ASN A 41 -0.97 -14.07 -9.91
C ASN A 41 -1.90 -12.85 -9.91
N ILE A 42 -1.35 -11.66 -9.75
CA ILE A 42 -2.10 -10.42 -9.98
C ILE A 42 -1.57 -9.82 -11.28
N LYS A 43 -2.41 -9.72 -12.30
CA LYS A 43 -2.15 -8.85 -13.45
C LYS A 43 -2.66 -7.47 -13.08
N LEU A 44 -1.78 -6.49 -13.03
CA LEU A 44 -2.15 -5.11 -12.76
C LEU A 44 -1.89 -4.30 -14.02
N ASP A 45 -2.91 -3.60 -14.46
CA ASP A 45 -2.81 -2.64 -15.55
C ASP A 45 -2.74 -1.23 -14.96
N PHE A 46 -1.52 -0.74 -14.81
CA PHE A 46 -1.28 0.62 -14.30
C PHE A 46 -1.33 1.70 -15.38
N GLY A 47 -1.68 1.36 -16.62
CA GLY A 47 -1.49 2.27 -17.74
C GLY A 47 -0.02 2.63 -18.00
N ASN A 48 0.92 2.07 -17.24
CA ASN A 48 2.37 2.28 -17.36
C ASN A 48 3.03 1.06 -18.01
N ALA A 49 3.57 1.23 -19.23
CA ALA A 49 4.15 0.15 -20.02
C ALA A 49 5.34 -0.55 -19.33
N ILE A 50 6.12 0.17 -18.52
CA ILE A 50 7.29 -0.37 -17.80
C ILE A 50 6.83 -1.31 -16.69
N LEU A 51 5.82 -0.91 -15.93
CA LEU A 51 5.28 -1.73 -14.83
C LEU A 51 4.50 -2.94 -15.37
N SER A 52 3.73 -2.77 -16.42
CA SER A 52 3.07 -3.88 -17.10
C SER A 52 4.08 -4.89 -17.64
N SER A 53 5.21 -4.45 -18.22
CA SER A 53 6.26 -5.34 -18.70
C SER A 53 6.98 -6.06 -17.57
N LEU A 54 7.35 -5.36 -16.50
CA LEU A 54 7.97 -5.95 -15.30
C LEU A 54 7.04 -6.97 -14.63
N THR A 55 5.75 -6.64 -14.53
CA THR A 55 4.73 -7.54 -13.97
C THR A 55 4.61 -8.81 -14.83
N ASN A 56 4.52 -8.65 -16.14
CA ASN A 56 4.42 -9.77 -17.06
C ASN A 56 5.70 -10.63 -17.08
N GLU A 57 6.88 -10.03 -16.94
CA GLU A 57 8.16 -10.73 -16.93
C GLU A 57 8.42 -11.46 -15.61
N LEU A 58 8.04 -10.88 -14.47
CA LEU A 58 8.14 -11.50 -13.15
C LEU A 58 7.08 -12.60 -12.94
N LEU A 59 5.90 -12.47 -13.56
CA LEU A 59 4.81 -13.44 -13.46
C LEU A 59 4.82 -14.48 -14.58
N ALA A 60 5.58 -14.27 -15.67
CA ALA A 60 5.70 -15.24 -16.74
C ALA A 60 6.39 -16.51 -16.23
N LYS A 61 5.72 -17.63 -16.29
CA LYS A 61 6.29 -18.96 -16.11
C LYS A 61 7.26 -19.25 -17.28
N ASN A 62 8.45 -18.71 -17.23
CA ASN A 62 9.51 -19.19 -18.10
C ASN A 62 10.37 -20.21 -17.37
N ASP A 63 10.78 -21.27 -18.04
CA ASP A 63 11.61 -22.39 -17.60
C ASP A 63 12.99 -21.99 -17.04
N LYS A 64 13.27 -20.70 -16.91
CA LYS A 64 14.42 -20.11 -16.24
C LYS A 64 13.93 -19.10 -15.21
N SER A 65 13.49 -19.60 -14.08
CA SER A 65 13.24 -18.78 -12.89
C SER A 65 14.53 -18.06 -12.50
N ILE A 66 14.53 -16.73 -12.50
CA ILE A 66 15.60 -15.91 -11.94
C ILE A 66 15.66 -16.11 -10.41
N ILE A 67 14.59 -16.64 -9.84
CA ILE A 67 14.41 -16.84 -8.40
C ILE A 67 14.93 -18.23 -8.05
N PRO A 68 15.86 -18.39 -7.09
CA PRO A 68 16.30 -19.69 -6.62
C PRO A 68 15.14 -20.54 -6.09
N ASP A 69 15.22 -21.86 -6.24
CA ASP A 69 14.14 -22.80 -5.88
C ASP A 69 13.71 -22.75 -4.40
N ASN A 70 14.58 -22.25 -3.52
CA ASN A 70 14.32 -22.09 -2.09
C ASN A 70 13.72 -20.72 -1.72
N TRP A 71 13.43 -19.86 -2.69
CA TRP A 71 12.77 -18.59 -2.49
C TRP A 71 11.31 -18.66 -2.86
N SER A 72 10.49 -17.99 -2.08
CA SER A 72 9.07 -17.78 -2.37
C SER A 72 8.87 -16.38 -2.93
N SER A 73 8.01 -16.24 -3.92
CA SER A 73 7.62 -14.94 -4.48
C SER A 73 6.19 -14.59 -4.08
N TRP A 74 5.90 -13.31 -3.93
CA TRP A 74 4.57 -12.82 -3.61
C TRP A 74 4.29 -11.47 -4.24
N SER A 75 3.01 -11.17 -4.38
CA SER A 75 2.51 -9.87 -4.82
C SER A 75 1.27 -9.48 -4.03
N GLU A 76 1.10 -8.19 -3.78
CA GLU A 76 -0.07 -7.63 -3.09
C GLU A 76 -0.43 -6.29 -3.72
N GLY A 77 -1.71 -6.15 -4.08
CA GLY A 77 -2.29 -4.89 -4.52
C GLY A 77 -3.08 -4.24 -3.39
N SER A 78 -3.05 -2.92 -3.31
CA SER A 78 -3.86 -2.14 -2.37
C SER A 78 -4.44 -0.90 -3.02
N ILE A 79 -5.62 -0.53 -2.57
CA ILE A 79 -6.27 0.75 -2.85
C ILE A 79 -6.57 1.43 -1.54
N SER A 80 -6.45 2.74 -1.50
CA SER A 80 -6.77 3.51 -0.31
C SER A 80 -7.42 4.85 -0.65
N VAL A 81 -8.32 5.28 0.22
CA VAL A 81 -8.91 6.61 0.22
C VAL A 81 -8.56 7.27 1.55
N SER A 82 -7.94 8.43 1.50
CA SER A 82 -7.56 9.19 2.68
C SER A 82 -8.22 10.56 2.66
N LYS A 83 -8.80 10.96 3.78
CA LYS A 83 -9.50 12.26 3.93
C LYS A 83 -8.93 13.00 5.12
N ILE A 84 -8.65 14.28 4.91
CA ILE A 84 -8.27 15.23 5.93
C ILE A 84 -9.24 16.39 5.85
N GLY A 85 -9.86 16.75 6.96
CA GLY A 85 -10.77 17.88 7.02
C GLY A 85 -10.08 19.24 7.02
N ASP A 86 -10.86 20.32 6.89
CA ASP A 86 -10.36 21.68 7.00
C ASP A 86 -9.73 21.95 8.36
N SER A 87 -8.64 22.68 8.37
CA SER A 87 -7.98 23.18 9.57
C SER A 87 -7.61 24.65 9.45
N LEU A 88 -7.15 25.25 10.56
CA LEU A 88 -6.71 26.66 10.54
C LEU A 88 -5.49 26.80 9.63
N GLY A 89 -5.68 27.38 8.43
CA GLY A 89 -4.62 27.62 7.45
C GLY A 89 -4.43 26.51 6.41
N SER A 90 -5.25 25.45 6.42
CA SER A 90 -5.21 24.39 5.41
C SER A 90 -6.60 23.96 5.00
N SER A 91 -6.83 23.87 3.70
CA SER A 91 -8.04 23.29 3.14
C SER A 91 -8.04 21.77 3.31
N SER A 92 -9.22 21.19 3.35
CA SER A 92 -9.43 19.74 3.31
C SER A 92 -8.75 19.11 2.09
N SER A 93 -8.43 17.84 2.19
CA SER A 93 -7.92 17.06 1.07
C SER A 93 -8.51 15.65 1.08
N GLU A 94 -8.73 15.14 -0.13
CA GLU A 94 -9.10 13.76 -0.40
C GLU A 94 -8.07 13.15 -1.33
N THR A 95 -7.51 12.01 -0.94
CA THR A 95 -6.46 11.31 -1.69
C THR A 95 -6.95 9.92 -2.04
N ASP A 96 -7.02 9.63 -3.31
CA ASP A 96 -7.18 8.28 -3.85
C ASP A 96 -5.81 7.73 -4.21
N ALA A 97 -5.48 6.53 -3.69
CA ALA A 97 -4.20 5.92 -3.95
C ALA A 97 -4.31 4.43 -4.24
N GLN A 98 -3.41 3.97 -5.08
CA GLN A 98 -3.23 2.57 -5.42
C GLN A 98 -1.77 2.18 -5.33
N ALA A 99 -1.48 0.96 -4.88
CA ALA A 99 -0.13 0.45 -4.87
C ALA A 99 -0.07 -1.02 -5.23
N LEU A 100 1.08 -1.39 -5.76
CA LEU A 100 1.46 -2.76 -6.02
C LEU A 100 2.81 -3.04 -5.41
N ALA A 101 2.87 -4.14 -4.66
CA ALA A 101 4.11 -4.66 -4.13
C ALA A 101 4.43 -6.03 -4.69
N PHE A 102 5.71 -6.26 -4.91
CA PHE A 102 6.30 -7.56 -5.22
C PHE A 102 7.39 -7.86 -4.23
N GLY A 103 7.49 -9.09 -3.81
CA GLY A 103 8.55 -9.47 -2.92
C GLY A 103 8.98 -10.92 -3.07
N PHE A 104 10.14 -11.18 -2.51
CA PHE A 104 10.77 -12.49 -2.46
C PHE A 104 11.26 -12.74 -1.06
N ASP A 105 11.04 -13.95 -0.55
CA ASP A 105 11.54 -14.34 0.76
C ASP A 105 12.01 -15.78 0.80
N THR A 106 12.90 -16.06 1.74
CA THR A 106 13.48 -17.38 1.96
C THR A 106 13.56 -17.69 3.44
N LYS A 107 13.41 -18.98 3.76
CA LYS A 107 13.71 -19.51 5.10
C LYS A 107 15.23 -19.63 5.26
N LEU A 108 15.78 -18.97 6.27
CA LEU A 108 17.20 -19.10 6.59
C LEU A 108 17.46 -20.36 7.42
N ASN A 109 16.91 -20.43 8.62
CA ASN A 109 16.92 -21.57 9.55
C ASN A 109 15.86 -21.32 10.64
N ASP A 110 15.44 -22.37 11.35
CA ASP A 110 14.60 -22.33 12.55
C ASP A 110 13.43 -21.31 12.48
N ASN A 111 12.70 -21.31 11.35
CA ASN A 111 11.61 -20.37 11.08
C ASN A 111 12.00 -18.88 10.96
N ASN A 112 13.27 -18.62 10.83
CA ASN A 112 13.80 -17.30 10.51
C ASN A 112 13.62 -17.04 9.01
N LEU A 113 12.97 -15.95 8.66
CA LEU A 113 12.69 -15.58 7.27
C LEU A 113 13.33 -14.23 6.96
N LEU A 114 13.89 -14.13 5.76
CA LEU A 114 14.43 -12.91 5.20
C LEU A 114 13.78 -12.67 3.86
N GLY A 115 13.39 -11.45 3.57
CA GLY A 115 12.79 -11.10 2.30
C GLY A 115 13.11 -9.69 1.84
N PHE A 116 12.77 -9.43 0.58
CA PHE A 116 12.90 -8.16 -0.10
C PHE A 116 11.58 -7.84 -0.78
N ALA A 117 11.22 -6.56 -0.84
CA ALA A 117 10.05 -6.10 -1.54
C ALA A 117 10.34 -4.82 -2.32
N ILE A 118 9.68 -4.68 -3.45
CA ILE A 118 9.59 -3.45 -4.25
C ILE A 118 8.12 -3.08 -4.30
N GLN A 119 7.81 -1.82 -4.04
CA GLN A 119 6.46 -1.29 -4.13
C GLN A 119 6.46 -0.07 -5.04
N TYR A 120 5.47 -0.01 -5.90
CA TYR A 120 5.11 1.18 -6.65
C TYR A 120 3.73 1.66 -6.18
N GLY A 121 3.60 2.96 -5.98
CA GLY A 121 2.35 3.61 -5.62
C GLY A 121 2.07 4.80 -6.52
N LYS A 122 0.79 5.05 -6.77
CA LYS A 122 0.28 6.24 -7.43
C LYS A 122 -0.87 6.79 -6.61
N SER A 123 -0.94 8.11 -6.51
CA SER A 123 -2.02 8.80 -5.81
C SER A 123 -2.41 10.07 -6.54
N ASP A 124 -3.69 10.38 -6.46
CA ASP A 124 -4.32 11.61 -6.90
C ASP A 124 -4.97 12.27 -5.70
N THR A 125 -4.77 13.57 -5.53
CA THR A 125 -5.27 14.31 -4.37
C THR A 125 -5.94 15.60 -4.79
N ASP A 126 -7.21 15.72 -4.45
CA ASP A 126 -7.96 16.97 -4.53
C ASP A 126 -7.79 17.80 -3.26
N ILE A 127 -7.61 19.12 -3.41
CA ILE A 127 -7.37 20.05 -2.31
C ILE A 127 -8.42 21.14 -2.30
N GLY A 128 -9.29 21.13 -1.29
CA GLY A 128 -10.41 22.04 -1.15
C GLY A 128 -11.39 21.95 -2.32
N SER A 129 -12.05 23.05 -2.63
CA SER A 129 -13.05 23.12 -3.72
C SER A 129 -12.61 24.00 -4.89
N SER A 130 -11.36 24.50 -4.91
CA SER A 130 -10.87 25.45 -5.91
C SER A 130 -10.30 24.78 -7.17
N GLY A 131 -10.15 23.45 -7.19
CA GLY A 131 -9.51 22.69 -8.26
C GLY A 131 -7.98 22.64 -8.13
N SER A 132 -7.43 22.91 -6.94
CA SER A 132 -6.04 22.60 -6.60
C SER A 132 -5.89 21.10 -6.41
N ALA A 133 -4.81 20.51 -6.93
CA ALA A 133 -4.59 19.07 -6.92
C ALA A 133 -3.10 18.72 -6.81
N THR A 134 -2.81 17.48 -6.45
CA THR A 134 -1.45 16.93 -6.46
C THR A 134 -1.50 15.48 -6.88
N ASP A 135 -0.84 15.16 -8.00
CA ASP A 135 -0.58 13.79 -8.44
C ASP A 135 0.77 13.35 -7.90
N SER A 136 0.89 12.13 -7.40
CA SER A 136 2.15 11.63 -6.88
C SER A 136 2.39 10.17 -7.26
N GLU A 137 3.65 9.88 -7.57
CA GLU A 137 4.13 8.51 -7.77
C GLU A 137 5.27 8.22 -6.79
N ASN A 138 5.36 6.98 -6.33
CA ASN A 138 6.44 6.57 -5.45
C ASN A 138 6.95 5.16 -5.79
N ILE A 139 8.24 4.94 -5.56
CA ILE A 139 8.88 3.63 -5.63
C ILE A 139 9.63 3.42 -4.34
N ASN A 140 9.32 2.31 -3.65
CA ASN A 140 9.96 1.93 -2.41
C ASN A 140 10.62 0.55 -2.54
N VAL A 141 11.81 0.40 -1.99
CA VAL A 141 12.51 -0.88 -1.89
C VAL A 141 12.77 -1.15 -0.42
N SER A 142 12.48 -2.36 0.02
CA SER A 142 12.62 -2.74 1.41
C SER A 142 13.20 -4.13 1.60
N VAL A 143 13.87 -4.32 2.72
CA VAL A 143 14.28 -5.61 3.27
C VAL A 143 13.49 -5.85 4.54
N TYR A 144 13.05 -7.09 4.74
CA TYR A 144 12.27 -7.45 5.93
C TYR A 144 12.70 -8.79 6.49
N ARG A 145 12.46 -8.97 7.78
CA ARG A 145 12.81 -10.18 8.50
C ARG A 145 11.78 -10.49 9.58
N THR A 146 11.45 -11.76 9.73
CA THR A 146 10.76 -12.28 10.91
C THR A 146 11.65 -13.27 11.63
N ARG A 147 11.72 -13.15 12.96
CA ARG A 147 12.52 -14.00 13.82
C ARG A 147 11.70 -14.46 15.03
N PRO A 148 11.42 -15.76 15.18
CA PRO A 148 10.91 -16.28 16.43
C PRO A 148 12.00 -16.14 17.50
N LEU A 149 11.60 -15.70 18.70
CA LEU A 149 12.48 -15.64 19.88
C LEU A 149 12.35 -16.91 20.71
N ASP A 150 11.14 -17.46 20.74
CA ASP A 150 10.78 -18.76 21.32
C ASP A 150 9.51 -19.29 20.60
N ASP A 151 8.84 -20.29 21.14
CA ASP A 151 7.67 -20.91 20.54
C ASP A 151 6.50 -19.91 20.29
N ASN A 152 6.40 -18.88 21.11
CA ASN A 152 5.28 -17.94 21.09
C ASN A 152 5.68 -16.50 20.79
N ASN A 153 6.87 -16.08 21.20
CA ASN A 153 7.33 -14.71 21.02
C ASN A 153 8.09 -14.54 19.70
N PHE A 154 7.89 -13.39 19.09
CA PHE A 154 8.58 -13.05 17.83
C PHE A 154 8.98 -11.58 17.79
N ILE A 155 9.98 -11.31 16.98
CA ILE A 155 10.34 -9.97 16.53
C ILE A 155 10.34 -9.95 15.00
N GLU A 156 9.78 -8.91 14.46
CA GLU A 156 9.72 -8.67 13.02
C GLU A 156 10.25 -7.26 12.75
N GLY A 157 10.88 -7.08 11.62
CA GLY A 157 11.39 -5.79 11.23
C GLY A 157 11.46 -5.63 9.74
N MET A 158 11.42 -4.38 9.32
CA MET A 158 11.60 -3.96 7.96
C MET A 158 12.37 -2.65 7.93
N PHE A 159 13.19 -2.49 6.90
CA PHE A 159 13.87 -1.26 6.56
C PHE A 159 13.69 -1.00 5.07
N GLY A 160 13.40 0.25 4.70
CA GLY A 160 13.14 0.64 3.32
C GLY A 160 13.69 2.00 2.97
N VAL A 161 13.89 2.19 1.69
CA VAL A 161 14.22 3.47 1.06
C VAL A 161 13.27 3.71 -0.10
N GLY A 162 12.99 4.96 -0.41
CA GLY A 162 12.03 5.29 -1.46
C GLY A 162 12.31 6.61 -2.14
N LEU A 163 11.69 6.75 -3.30
CA LEU A 163 11.62 7.96 -4.09
C LEU A 163 10.16 8.35 -4.24
N ILE A 164 9.88 9.63 -4.18
CA ILE A 164 8.56 10.21 -4.42
C ILE A 164 8.71 11.34 -5.43
N GLU A 165 7.79 11.40 -6.39
CA GLU A 165 7.66 12.47 -7.37
C GLU A 165 6.23 12.97 -7.32
N SER A 166 6.03 14.28 -7.35
CA SER A 166 4.71 14.91 -7.26
C SER A 166 4.60 16.05 -8.26
N ASP A 167 3.52 16.03 -9.02
CA ASP A 167 3.06 17.12 -9.86
C ASP A 167 1.99 17.92 -9.13
N LEU A 168 2.15 19.22 -9.06
CA LEU A 168 1.36 20.12 -8.23
C LEU A 168 0.63 21.13 -9.09
N LYS A 169 -0.65 21.30 -8.78
CA LYS A 169 -1.51 22.34 -9.35
C LYS A 169 -2.15 23.12 -8.21
N ARG A 170 -1.87 24.42 -8.15
CA ARG A 170 -2.45 25.31 -7.15
C ARG A 170 -3.27 26.40 -7.84
N ILE A 171 -4.51 26.55 -7.42
CA ILE A 171 -5.40 27.63 -7.87
C ILE A 171 -5.34 28.74 -6.84
N SER A 172 -5.02 29.97 -7.31
CA SER A 172 -4.99 31.19 -6.48
C SER A 172 -5.72 32.30 -7.18
N GLY A 173 -6.97 32.55 -6.77
CA GLY A 173 -7.87 33.45 -7.47
C GLY A 173 -8.14 32.97 -8.91
N ALA A 174 -7.77 33.78 -9.91
CA ALA A 174 -7.90 33.41 -11.32
C ALA A 174 -6.62 32.71 -11.89
N ASN A 175 -5.57 32.58 -11.09
CA ASN A 175 -4.29 32.06 -11.54
C ASN A 175 -4.20 30.55 -11.29
N THR A 176 -3.72 29.81 -12.30
CA THR A 176 -3.30 28.43 -12.19
C THR A 176 -1.76 28.37 -12.11
N LEU A 177 -1.25 27.78 -11.07
CA LEU A 177 0.16 27.64 -10.76
C LEU A 177 0.51 26.18 -10.76
N THR A 178 1.60 25.81 -11.44
CA THR A 178 2.03 24.41 -11.57
C THR A 178 3.49 24.26 -11.20
N GLY A 179 3.87 23.10 -10.72
CA GLY A 179 5.24 22.74 -10.41
C GLY A 179 5.37 21.25 -10.17
N SER A 180 6.61 20.75 -10.16
CA SER A 180 6.91 19.36 -9.77
C SER A 180 7.94 19.34 -8.66
N ARG A 181 7.84 18.34 -7.78
CA ARG A 181 8.71 18.18 -6.61
C ARG A 181 9.08 16.73 -6.40
N ASN A 182 10.38 16.49 -6.24
CA ASN A 182 10.92 15.18 -5.91
C ASN A 182 11.22 15.07 -4.41
N GLY A 183 11.32 13.85 -3.93
CA GLY A 183 11.74 13.58 -2.57
C GLY A 183 12.35 12.20 -2.42
N THR A 184 13.08 12.02 -1.34
CA THR A 184 13.69 10.77 -0.95
C THR A 184 13.20 10.37 0.44
N GLN A 185 13.03 9.06 0.65
CA GLN A 185 12.50 8.51 1.89
C GLN A 185 13.42 7.42 2.44
N ILE A 186 13.52 7.37 3.77
CA ILE A 186 14.08 6.26 4.51
C ILE A 186 13.11 5.91 5.65
N PHE A 187 12.81 4.65 5.82
CA PHE A 187 11.79 4.25 6.78
C PHE A 187 12.00 2.83 7.29
N GLY A 188 11.35 2.50 8.38
CA GLY A 188 11.36 1.16 8.92
C GLY A 188 10.30 0.93 9.97
N THR A 189 10.06 -0.35 10.27
CA THR A 189 9.18 -0.79 11.35
C THR A 189 9.83 -1.90 12.14
N ILE A 190 9.55 -1.93 13.44
CA ILE A 190 9.88 -3.04 14.32
C ILE A 190 8.60 -3.44 15.03
N ASN A 191 8.27 -4.73 14.99
CA ASN A 191 7.13 -5.33 15.69
C ASN A 191 7.65 -6.36 16.68
N TYR A 192 7.10 -6.34 17.87
CA TYR A 192 7.27 -7.39 18.87
C TYR A 192 5.90 -7.92 19.24
N GLY A 193 5.75 -9.23 19.32
CA GLY A 193 4.48 -9.82 19.71
C GLY A 193 4.62 -11.20 20.34
N LYS A 194 3.51 -11.65 20.93
CA LYS A 194 3.37 -12.97 21.55
C LYS A 194 2.09 -13.63 21.09
N THR A 195 2.19 -14.75 20.38
CA THR A 195 1.03 -15.53 19.97
C THR A 195 0.54 -16.40 21.13
N LEU A 196 -0.71 -16.20 21.52
CA LEU A 196 -1.42 -17.04 22.49
C LEU A 196 -2.28 -18.01 21.68
N ASP A 197 -1.76 -19.20 21.46
CA ASP A 197 -2.44 -20.28 20.73
C ASP A 197 -3.46 -20.96 21.63
N LYS A 198 -4.70 -21.07 21.17
CA LYS A 198 -5.80 -21.78 21.82
C LYS A 198 -6.50 -22.76 20.86
N GLY A 199 -5.69 -23.47 20.08
CA GLY A 199 -6.14 -24.38 19.04
C GLY A 199 -6.37 -23.66 17.71
N ASP A 200 -7.61 -23.64 17.21
CA ASP A 200 -7.91 -22.96 15.95
C ASP A 200 -7.93 -21.42 16.11
N PHE A 201 -8.13 -20.91 17.32
CA PHE A 201 -8.15 -19.49 17.64
C PHE A 201 -6.79 -19.00 18.16
N ASN A 202 -6.28 -17.94 17.58
CA ASN A 202 -5.05 -17.27 17.98
C ASN A 202 -5.33 -15.83 18.40
N LEU A 203 -4.72 -15.39 19.50
CA LEU A 203 -4.69 -14.01 19.97
C LEU A 203 -3.25 -13.57 20.11
N THR A 204 -2.89 -12.44 19.50
CA THR A 204 -1.51 -11.96 19.49
C THR A 204 -1.45 -10.51 19.92
N PRO A 205 -1.13 -10.20 21.20
CA PRO A 205 -0.71 -8.87 21.60
C PRO A 205 0.55 -8.46 20.83
N VAL A 206 0.56 -7.23 20.31
CA VAL A 206 1.66 -6.67 19.52
C VAL A 206 2.02 -5.27 20.01
N ALA A 207 3.30 -4.93 19.92
CA ALA A 207 3.80 -3.56 20.04
C ALA A 207 4.59 -3.25 18.76
N ARG A 208 4.38 -2.05 18.20
CA ARG A 208 4.97 -1.64 16.94
C ARG A 208 5.59 -0.26 17.05
N LEU A 209 6.71 -0.08 16.39
CA LEU A 209 7.36 1.21 16.21
C LEU A 209 7.62 1.42 14.72
N ASN A 210 7.00 2.45 14.15
CA ASN A 210 7.23 2.89 12.78
C ASN A 210 8.02 4.19 12.81
N LEU A 211 9.08 4.25 12.02
CA LEU A 211 9.93 5.43 11.87
C LEU A 211 10.10 5.74 10.40
N GLY A 212 10.13 7.02 10.07
CA GLY A 212 10.35 7.48 8.70
C GLY A 212 10.92 8.89 8.66
N TYR A 213 11.64 9.15 7.60
CA TYR A 213 12.23 10.44 7.29
C TYR A 213 12.14 10.67 5.79
N THR A 214 11.55 11.79 5.40
CA THR A 214 11.42 12.20 4.01
C THR A 214 12.06 13.57 3.84
N GLU A 215 12.94 13.72 2.86
CA GLU A 215 13.41 15.01 2.38
C GLU A 215 12.75 15.30 1.03
N LEU A 216 11.95 16.36 0.97
CA LEU A 216 11.39 16.91 -0.25
C LEU A 216 12.33 18.01 -0.77
N ASP A 217 12.64 17.96 -2.06
CA ASP A 217 13.50 18.92 -2.72
C ASP A 217 12.87 20.31 -2.80
N ALA A 218 13.70 21.32 -3.01
CA ALA A 218 13.23 22.66 -3.36
C ALA A 218 12.62 22.66 -4.76
N TYR A 219 11.55 23.44 -4.96
CA TYR A 219 10.93 23.63 -6.27
C TYR A 219 10.33 25.02 -6.41
N SER A 220 10.02 25.41 -7.62
CA SER A 220 9.32 26.68 -7.90
C SER A 220 8.11 26.40 -8.79
N GLU A 221 7.03 27.05 -8.47
CA GLU A 221 5.84 27.10 -9.33
C GLU A 221 6.11 27.96 -10.58
N THR A 222 5.31 27.73 -11.59
CA THR A 222 5.23 28.58 -12.80
C THR A 222 3.87 29.26 -12.84
N GLY A 223 3.83 30.51 -13.33
CA GLY A 223 2.61 31.33 -13.44
C GLY A 223 2.72 32.66 -12.71
N THR A 224 1.65 33.45 -12.76
CA THR A 224 1.57 34.73 -12.04
C THR A 224 1.39 34.48 -10.55
N ASP A 225 2.17 35.17 -9.71
CA ASP A 225 2.21 34.99 -8.25
C ASP A 225 2.75 33.61 -7.82
N ALA A 226 3.62 33.03 -8.64
CA ALA A 226 4.30 31.77 -8.35
C ALA A 226 5.16 31.86 -7.08
N LEU A 227 5.15 30.78 -6.31
CA LEU A 227 5.96 30.61 -5.11
C LEU A 227 7.15 29.69 -5.39
N SER A 228 8.27 30.00 -4.75
CA SER A 228 9.43 29.14 -4.65
C SER A 228 9.48 28.53 -3.25
N TYR A 229 9.63 27.23 -3.17
CA TYR A 229 9.66 26.46 -1.93
C TYR A 229 11.06 25.90 -1.71
N GLY A 230 11.55 26.05 -0.48
CA GLY A 230 12.80 25.42 -0.06
C GLY A 230 12.64 23.93 0.19
N LYS A 231 13.76 23.25 0.44
CA LYS A 231 13.75 21.87 0.94
C LYS A 231 12.91 21.76 2.21
N GLN A 232 12.24 20.64 2.36
CA GLN A 232 11.39 20.36 3.50
C GLN A 232 11.66 18.96 4.02
N THR A 233 11.81 18.83 5.33
CA THR A 233 11.97 17.56 6.03
C THR A 233 10.66 17.17 6.70
N ILE A 234 10.26 15.91 6.55
CA ILE A 234 9.06 15.34 7.15
C ILE A 234 9.49 14.10 7.94
N GLU A 235 9.20 14.12 9.24
CA GLU A 235 9.39 12.96 10.10
C GLU A 235 8.09 12.18 10.23
N ASN A 236 8.21 10.87 10.37
CA ASN A 236 7.13 9.96 10.70
C ASN A 236 7.57 9.09 11.87
N GLY A 237 6.94 9.25 13.02
CA GLY A 237 7.22 8.50 14.24
C GLY A 237 5.92 8.05 14.87
N LEU A 238 5.60 6.75 14.80
CA LEU A 238 4.39 6.17 15.36
C LEU A 238 4.73 4.98 16.25
N ALA A 239 4.39 5.06 17.52
CA ALA A 239 4.44 3.95 18.47
C ALA A 239 3.03 3.45 18.72
N SER A 240 2.80 2.14 18.65
CA SER A 240 1.48 1.55 18.82
C SER A 240 1.51 0.24 19.59
N VAL A 241 0.36 -0.07 20.19
CA VAL A 241 0.08 -1.34 20.85
C VAL A 241 -1.29 -1.85 20.39
N GLY A 242 -1.41 -3.16 20.23
CA GLY A 242 -2.64 -3.73 19.72
C GLY A 242 -2.81 -5.21 19.98
N LEU A 243 -3.91 -5.71 19.47
CA LEU A 243 -4.28 -7.11 19.50
C LEU A 243 -4.62 -7.56 18.09
N GLU A 244 -3.95 -8.61 17.63
CA GLU A 244 -4.31 -9.35 16.41
C GLU A 244 -5.07 -10.61 16.82
N PHE A 245 -6.07 -11.01 16.05
CA PHE A 245 -6.79 -12.24 16.24
C PHE A 245 -7.01 -12.96 14.91
N SER A 246 -7.04 -14.28 14.96
CA SER A 246 -7.41 -15.13 13.83
C SER A 246 -8.04 -16.44 14.31
N ASP A 247 -8.89 -17.01 13.47
CA ASP A 247 -9.55 -18.30 13.70
C ASP A 247 -9.48 -19.15 12.44
N ILE A 248 -9.60 -20.47 12.57
CA ILE A 248 -9.60 -21.39 11.43
C ILE A 248 -10.92 -22.14 11.40
N VAL A 249 -11.74 -21.85 10.39
CA VAL A 249 -13.00 -22.52 10.12
C VAL A 249 -12.83 -23.47 8.94
N LYS A 250 -12.98 -24.75 9.19
CA LYS A 250 -12.92 -25.80 8.14
C LYS A 250 -14.33 -26.20 7.75
N PHE A 251 -14.60 -26.18 6.46
CA PHE A 251 -15.87 -26.67 5.93
C PHE A 251 -15.65 -27.46 4.63
N ASN A 252 -16.06 -28.73 4.67
CA ASN A 252 -15.70 -29.70 3.64
C ASN A 252 -14.17 -29.75 3.44
N GLU A 253 -13.71 -29.57 2.21
CA GLU A 253 -12.28 -29.55 1.85
C GLU A 253 -11.70 -28.13 1.76
N ASN A 254 -12.50 -27.11 2.13
CA ASN A 254 -12.09 -25.70 2.10
C ASN A 254 -11.74 -25.20 3.51
N ARG A 255 -10.91 -24.16 3.56
CA ARG A 255 -10.52 -23.49 4.81
C ARG A 255 -10.79 -22.00 4.70
N LEU A 256 -11.51 -21.45 5.66
CA LEU A 256 -11.67 -20.02 5.86
C LEU A 256 -10.94 -19.62 7.14
N LYS A 257 -10.10 -18.61 7.06
CA LYS A 257 -9.40 -18.03 8.20
C LYS A 257 -9.77 -16.56 8.32
N PRO A 258 -10.81 -16.21 9.07
CA PRO A 258 -11.07 -14.83 9.44
C PRO A 258 -9.94 -14.32 10.33
N PHE A 259 -9.57 -13.06 10.14
CA PHE A 259 -8.59 -12.40 10.98
C PHE A 259 -8.93 -10.92 11.14
N GLY A 260 -8.33 -10.30 12.16
CA GLY A 260 -8.44 -8.88 12.35
C GLY A 260 -7.47 -8.38 13.40
N SER A 261 -7.46 -7.06 13.56
CA SER A 261 -6.69 -6.40 14.62
C SER A 261 -7.32 -5.08 15.02
N ILE A 262 -6.99 -4.68 16.23
CA ILE A 262 -7.22 -3.33 16.72
C ILE A 262 -5.92 -2.83 17.34
N GLU A 263 -5.51 -1.62 16.97
CA GLU A 263 -4.23 -1.05 17.38
C GLU A 263 -4.42 0.42 17.72
N PHE A 264 -3.93 0.83 18.87
CA PHE A 264 -3.89 2.23 19.29
C PHE A 264 -2.45 2.74 19.16
N GLY A 265 -2.29 3.84 18.41
CA GLY A 265 -1.01 4.47 18.12
C GLY A 265 -0.94 5.90 18.62
N MET A 266 0.29 6.34 18.90
CA MET A 266 0.64 7.71 19.23
C MET A 266 1.69 8.20 18.24
N ASP A 267 1.35 9.25 17.50
CA ASP A 267 2.28 9.98 16.62
C ASP A 267 3.14 10.91 17.49
N PHE A 268 4.44 10.72 17.45
CA PHE A 268 5.43 11.55 18.10
C PHE A 268 6.37 12.28 17.14
N SER A 269 5.95 12.38 15.86
CA SER A 269 6.69 13.11 14.83
C SER A 269 6.86 14.58 15.19
N ASN A 270 8.01 15.14 14.85
CA ASN A 270 8.19 16.58 14.95
C ASN A 270 7.42 17.32 13.86
N SER A 271 7.11 18.59 14.13
CA SER A 271 6.53 19.45 13.11
C SER A 271 7.51 19.71 11.98
N SER A 272 6.98 19.83 10.76
CA SER A 272 7.73 20.15 9.55
C SER A 272 7.64 21.64 9.21
N ASN A 273 8.74 22.24 8.82
CA ASN A 273 8.79 23.63 8.40
C ASN A 273 8.98 23.74 6.89
N ALA A 274 8.01 24.36 6.22
CA ALA A 274 8.13 24.75 4.81
C ALA A 274 8.44 26.23 4.70
N LYS A 275 9.53 26.57 4.03
CA LYS A 275 9.92 27.93 3.71
C LYS A 275 9.58 28.25 2.27
N MET A 276 9.04 29.44 2.03
CA MET A 276 8.63 29.87 0.69
C MET A 276 8.78 31.37 0.51
N ASN A 277 8.92 31.80 -0.71
CA ASN A 277 8.91 33.22 -1.14
C ASN A 277 8.24 33.32 -2.50
N TYR A 278 7.81 34.51 -2.88
CA TYR A 278 7.38 34.75 -4.26
C TYR A 278 8.58 34.65 -5.20
N VAL A 279 8.41 34.05 -6.37
CA VAL A 279 9.44 33.98 -7.41
C VAL A 279 9.85 35.41 -7.87
N SER A 280 8.87 36.32 -7.89
CA SER A 280 9.07 37.75 -8.24
C SER A 280 9.72 38.59 -7.13
N GLU A 281 9.69 38.06 -5.86
CA GLU A 281 10.21 38.80 -4.69
C GLU A 281 10.84 37.79 -3.71
N THR A 282 12.17 37.69 -3.78
CA THR A 282 12.95 36.67 -3.05
C THR A 282 13.43 37.11 -1.68
N SER A 283 13.29 38.43 -1.35
CA SER A 283 13.80 38.97 -0.08
C SER A 283 12.91 38.61 1.12
N THR A 284 11.62 38.37 0.89
CA THR A 284 10.66 38.05 1.95
C THR A 284 10.43 36.55 2.00
N ILE A 285 10.87 35.91 3.08
CA ILE A 285 10.70 34.48 3.32
C ILE A 285 9.56 34.26 4.29
N TYR A 286 8.58 33.50 3.85
CA TYR A 286 7.49 33.01 4.67
C TYR A 286 7.82 31.62 5.19
N THR A 287 7.46 31.32 6.43
CA THR A 287 7.61 29.98 7.01
C THR A 287 6.26 29.47 7.47
N TYR A 288 5.89 28.29 6.98
CA TYR A 288 4.71 27.55 7.42
C TYR A 288 5.17 26.39 8.28
N ASN A 289 4.69 26.35 9.52
CA ASN A 289 4.95 25.23 10.43
C ASN A 289 3.78 24.27 10.41
N GLN A 290 4.03 23.04 9.95
CA GLN A 290 3.04 22.00 9.88
C GLN A 290 3.24 21.02 11.05
N GLY A 291 2.23 20.90 11.90
CA GLY A 291 2.15 19.86 12.93
C GLY A 291 1.64 18.52 12.40
N ALA A 292 1.52 17.54 13.27
CA ALA A 292 0.80 16.31 12.96
C ALA A 292 -0.71 16.61 12.79
N ASN A 293 -1.36 15.91 11.83
CA ASN A 293 -2.82 16.03 11.65
C ASN A 293 -3.58 15.39 12.82
N SER A 294 -3.01 14.33 13.38
CA SER A 294 -3.54 13.62 14.56
C SER A 294 -2.40 13.09 15.40
N ASN A 295 -2.51 13.26 16.72
CA ASN A 295 -1.52 12.72 17.67
C ASN A 295 -1.84 11.29 18.10
N HIS A 296 -3.08 10.86 17.95
CA HIS A 296 -3.53 9.53 18.33
C HIS A 296 -4.29 8.91 17.16
N LEU A 297 -3.97 7.66 16.87
CA LEU A 297 -4.53 6.90 15.77
C LEU A 297 -5.13 5.61 16.30
N LEU A 298 -6.34 5.30 15.86
CA LEU A 298 -6.96 3.99 16.02
C LEU A 298 -6.92 3.27 14.69
N THR A 299 -6.21 2.15 14.63
CA THR A 299 -6.16 1.30 13.44
C THR A 299 -6.99 0.05 13.69
N SER A 300 -7.92 -0.24 12.79
CA SER A 300 -8.73 -1.45 12.81
C SER A 300 -8.56 -2.19 11.49
N VAL A 301 -8.40 -3.50 11.56
CA VAL A 301 -8.30 -4.38 10.39
C VAL A 301 -9.30 -5.50 10.55
N VAL A 302 -9.97 -5.84 9.46
CA VAL A 302 -10.80 -7.04 9.34
C VAL A 302 -10.54 -7.67 7.98
N GLY A 303 -10.39 -8.99 7.94
CA GLY A 303 -10.07 -9.69 6.72
C GLY A 303 -10.32 -11.17 6.81
N PHE A 304 -10.07 -11.85 5.72
CA PHE A 304 -10.15 -13.29 5.62
C PHE A 304 -9.10 -13.85 4.66
N GLU A 305 -8.69 -15.06 4.91
CA GLU A 305 -7.94 -15.93 4.01
C GLU A 305 -8.85 -17.12 3.67
N TYR A 306 -9.15 -17.33 2.39
CA TYR A 306 -9.97 -18.44 1.91
C TYR A 306 -9.15 -19.33 1.01
N ILE A 307 -9.03 -20.61 1.40
CA ILE A 307 -8.28 -21.61 0.66
C ILE A 307 -9.27 -22.70 0.23
N THR A 308 -9.34 -22.93 -1.08
CA THR A 308 -10.15 -24.00 -1.66
C THR A 308 -9.37 -25.32 -1.74
N LYS A 309 -10.07 -26.42 -1.88
CA LYS A 309 -9.50 -27.76 -2.14
C LYS A 309 -8.59 -27.80 -3.37
N ASP A 310 -8.83 -26.93 -4.34
CA ASP A 310 -8.05 -26.85 -5.58
C ASP A 310 -6.84 -25.91 -5.45
N ASN A 311 -6.46 -25.51 -4.21
CA ASN A 311 -5.37 -24.61 -3.87
C ASN A 311 -5.50 -23.17 -4.44
N LEU A 312 -6.73 -22.68 -4.65
CA LEU A 312 -6.98 -21.26 -4.79
C LEU A 312 -6.99 -20.64 -3.38
N GLU A 313 -6.15 -19.68 -3.17
CA GLU A 313 -6.08 -18.88 -1.94
C GLU A 313 -6.42 -17.44 -2.28
N ILE A 314 -7.39 -16.88 -1.57
CA ILE A 314 -7.78 -15.48 -1.66
C ILE A 314 -7.61 -14.87 -0.28
N ILE A 315 -6.85 -13.79 -0.20
CA ILE A 315 -6.76 -12.98 1.03
C ILE A 315 -7.32 -11.60 0.70
N SER A 316 -8.24 -11.15 1.52
CA SER A 316 -8.74 -9.79 1.44
C SER A 316 -8.80 -9.20 2.83
N SER A 317 -8.40 -7.93 2.96
CA SER A 317 -8.53 -7.19 4.22
C SER A 317 -8.90 -5.74 3.98
N TYR A 318 -9.74 -5.23 4.85
CA TYR A 318 -10.06 -3.82 4.97
C TYR A 318 -9.40 -3.28 6.24
N LYS A 319 -8.70 -2.17 6.10
CA LYS A 319 -8.03 -1.46 7.19
C LYS A 319 -8.54 -0.03 7.23
N ARG A 320 -8.92 0.41 8.42
CA ARG A 320 -9.26 1.80 8.71
C ARG A 320 -8.28 2.37 9.71
N ILE A 321 -7.73 3.53 9.40
CA ILE A 321 -6.93 4.35 10.31
C ILE A 321 -7.76 5.59 10.61
N GLN A 322 -8.08 5.81 11.87
CA GLN A 322 -8.86 6.96 12.35
C GLN A 322 -8.01 7.78 13.30
N GLY A 323 -7.75 9.02 12.93
CA GLY A 323 -7.13 10.00 13.80
C GLY A 323 -8.10 10.57 14.83
N ASN A 324 -7.57 11.17 15.90
CA ASN A 324 -8.36 11.90 16.88
C ASN A 324 -8.82 13.29 16.39
N GLU A 325 -8.27 13.75 15.29
CA GLU A 325 -8.70 14.94 14.54
C GLU A 325 -9.46 14.50 13.27
N SER A 326 -9.50 15.31 12.24
CA SER A 326 -10.25 15.07 11.00
C SER A 326 -9.56 14.15 9.99
N GLU A 327 -8.63 13.33 10.43
CA GLU A 327 -7.86 12.42 9.59
C GLU A 327 -8.47 11.02 9.59
N GLN A 328 -8.70 10.48 8.39
CA GLN A 328 -9.07 9.09 8.22
C GLN A 328 -8.46 8.51 6.94
N THR A 329 -8.13 7.23 6.96
CA THR A 329 -7.64 6.50 5.79
C THR A 329 -8.27 5.11 5.78
N ASP A 330 -8.86 4.76 4.65
CA ASP A 330 -9.45 3.46 4.37
C ASP A 330 -8.60 2.74 3.32
N ILE A 331 -8.18 1.51 3.59
CA ILE A 331 -7.29 0.72 2.71
C ILE A 331 -7.93 -0.64 2.49
N LEU A 332 -8.07 -1.02 1.23
CA LEU A 332 -8.43 -2.37 0.81
C LEU A 332 -7.20 -3.07 0.25
N ASN A 333 -6.83 -4.20 0.82
CA ASN A 333 -5.77 -5.05 0.31
C ASN A 333 -6.39 -6.34 -0.23
N VAL A 334 -5.89 -6.80 -1.37
CA VAL A 334 -6.30 -8.07 -1.96
C VAL A 334 -5.08 -8.79 -2.50
N SER A 335 -5.00 -10.08 -2.20
CA SER A 335 -3.99 -10.99 -2.71
C SER A 335 -4.66 -12.27 -3.16
N VAL A 336 -4.30 -12.77 -4.32
CA VAL A 336 -4.81 -14.03 -4.86
C VAL A 336 -3.63 -14.92 -5.19
N ASN A 337 -3.68 -16.16 -4.73
CA ASN A 337 -2.70 -17.17 -5.04
C ASN A 337 -3.40 -18.39 -5.63
N PHE A 338 -2.88 -18.89 -6.73
CA PHE A 338 -3.45 -20.06 -7.38
C PHE A 338 -2.39 -21.04 -7.85
N LYS A 339 -2.55 -22.31 -7.46
CA LYS A 339 -1.80 -23.43 -8.00
C LYS A 339 -2.75 -24.36 -8.73
N SER A 340 -3.05 -24.09 -10.01
CA SER A 340 -3.88 -25.00 -10.79
C SER A 340 -3.05 -26.08 -11.49
N LYS A 341 -3.54 -27.30 -11.38
CA LYS A 341 -3.26 -28.39 -12.34
C LYS A 341 -4.14 -28.30 -13.59
N ARG A 342 -5.08 -27.36 -13.65
CA ARG A 342 -6.04 -27.14 -14.75
C ARG A 342 -5.82 -25.75 -15.29
N GLU A 343 -5.81 -25.59 -16.59
CA GLU A 343 -5.57 -24.37 -17.37
C GLU A 343 -6.61 -23.25 -17.12
N THR A 344 -6.73 -22.81 -15.85
CA THR A 344 -7.58 -21.69 -15.47
C THR A 344 -6.69 -20.61 -14.89
N GLU A 345 -6.75 -19.42 -15.47
CA GLU A 345 -6.04 -18.23 -15.02
C GLU A 345 -7.01 -17.28 -14.32
N TYR A 346 -6.58 -16.70 -13.23
CA TYR A 346 -7.29 -15.66 -12.50
C TYR A 346 -6.42 -14.42 -12.48
N ALA A 347 -7.00 -13.27 -12.75
CA ALA A 347 -6.31 -12.02 -12.66
C ALA A 347 -7.16 -11.02 -11.87
N MET A 348 -6.52 -10.20 -11.05
CA MET A 348 -7.12 -9.01 -10.49
C MET A 348 -6.44 -7.81 -11.12
N SER A 349 -7.23 -6.80 -11.44
CA SER A 349 -6.75 -5.53 -11.93
C SER A 349 -7.15 -4.42 -10.95
N LEU A 350 -6.20 -3.55 -10.64
CA LEU A 350 -6.43 -2.28 -9.99
C LEU A 350 -5.85 -1.23 -10.93
N GLY A 351 -6.63 -0.29 -11.36
CA GLY A 351 -6.18 0.70 -12.32
C GLY A 351 -7.15 1.86 -12.47
N GLY A 352 -6.70 2.90 -13.09
CA GLY A 352 -7.46 4.12 -13.39
C GLY A 352 -6.51 5.33 -13.43
N SER A 353 -6.79 6.28 -14.30
CA SER A 353 -6.02 7.52 -14.40
C SER A 353 -6.74 8.71 -13.78
N GLU A 354 -8.06 8.66 -13.75
CA GLU A 354 -8.94 9.68 -13.16
C GLU A 354 -9.90 9.07 -12.14
N ASP A 355 -10.24 7.78 -12.31
CA ASP A 355 -11.11 7.02 -11.42
C ASP A 355 -10.45 5.69 -11.04
N LEU A 356 -10.45 5.37 -9.74
CA LEU A 356 -10.00 4.08 -9.25
C LEU A 356 -10.97 2.97 -9.67
N ASN A 357 -10.45 1.99 -10.37
CA ASN A 357 -11.21 0.83 -10.83
C ASN A 357 -10.61 -0.46 -10.25
N ALA A 358 -11.44 -1.31 -9.68
CA ALA A 358 -11.08 -2.67 -9.32
C ALA A 358 -11.66 -3.64 -10.34
N GLY A 359 -10.85 -4.53 -10.89
CA GLY A 359 -11.25 -5.53 -11.85
C GLY A 359 -10.90 -6.95 -11.40
N PHE A 360 -11.69 -7.91 -11.90
CA PHE A 360 -11.45 -9.31 -11.68
C PHE A 360 -11.66 -10.06 -13.00
N ASP A 361 -10.67 -10.83 -13.41
CA ASP A 361 -10.67 -11.61 -14.63
C ASP A 361 -10.53 -13.10 -14.30
N ILE A 362 -11.32 -13.93 -14.97
CA ILE A 362 -11.14 -15.38 -15.00
C ILE A 362 -10.99 -15.80 -16.45
N THR A 363 -9.90 -16.46 -16.77
CA THR A 363 -9.71 -17.08 -18.10
C THR A 363 -9.54 -18.59 -17.91
N LYS A 364 -10.34 -19.35 -18.66
CA LYS A 364 -10.26 -20.81 -18.67
C LYS A 364 -10.21 -21.32 -20.08
N ASN A 365 -9.19 -22.12 -20.40
CA ASN A 365 -9.17 -22.86 -21.64
C ASN A 365 -10.05 -24.12 -21.53
N VAL A 366 -11.00 -24.26 -22.43
CA VAL A 366 -11.88 -25.43 -22.53
C VAL A 366 -11.84 -25.94 -24.00
N ASN A 367 -11.14 -27.03 -24.23
CA ASN A 367 -11.04 -27.66 -25.57
C ASN A 367 -10.52 -26.72 -26.67
N GLY A 368 -9.55 -25.85 -26.35
CA GLY A 368 -8.96 -24.89 -27.28
C GLY A 368 -9.76 -23.60 -27.47
N PHE A 369 -10.77 -23.38 -26.62
CA PHE A 369 -11.48 -22.12 -26.52
C PHE A 369 -11.12 -21.45 -25.17
N ASP A 370 -10.79 -20.17 -25.19
CA ASP A 370 -10.58 -19.37 -24.03
C ASP A 370 -11.89 -18.69 -23.62
N LEU A 371 -12.46 -19.13 -22.53
CA LEU A 371 -13.60 -18.50 -21.87
C LEU A 371 -13.05 -17.47 -20.90
N LYS A 372 -13.32 -16.20 -21.15
CA LYS A 372 -12.94 -15.10 -20.27
C LYS A 372 -14.18 -14.46 -19.66
N PHE A 373 -14.17 -14.32 -18.34
CA PHE A 373 -15.08 -13.47 -17.59
C PHE A 373 -14.27 -12.32 -17.03
N ASP A 374 -14.72 -11.08 -17.25
CA ASP A 374 -14.15 -9.89 -16.65
C ASP A 374 -15.26 -9.06 -16.00
N ALA A 375 -14.96 -8.57 -14.80
CA ALA A 375 -15.82 -7.65 -14.07
C ALA A 375 -14.98 -6.48 -13.55
N ASN A 376 -15.44 -5.27 -13.78
CA ASN A 376 -14.82 -4.03 -13.34
C ASN A 376 -15.82 -3.18 -12.58
N GLN A 377 -15.37 -2.57 -11.50
CA GLN A 377 -16.14 -1.61 -10.71
C GLN A 377 -15.29 -0.38 -10.43
N SER A 378 -15.83 0.80 -10.73
CA SER A 378 -15.26 2.06 -10.25
C SER A 378 -15.46 2.17 -8.73
N LEU A 379 -14.43 2.64 -8.02
CA LEU A 379 -14.41 2.84 -6.57
C LEU A 379 -14.54 4.32 -6.21
N SER A 380 -14.53 5.20 -7.21
CA SER A 380 -14.81 6.64 -7.08
C SER A 380 -16.30 6.95 -7.18
N GLU A 381 -16.68 8.20 -6.92
CA GLU A 381 -18.09 8.64 -6.80
C GLU A 381 -18.99 8.36 -8.04
N ASN A 382 -18.40 8.19 -9.23
CA ASN A 382 -19.09 7.76 -10.43
C ASN A 382 -18.98 6.24 -10.63
N SER A 383 -19.78 5.48 -9.88
CA SER A 383 -19.72 4.03 -9.81
C SER A 383 -20.20 3.34 -11.10
N ASP A 384 -19.37 3.29 -12.12
CA ASP A 384 -19.58 2.43 -13.29
C ASP A 384 -19.24 0.98 -12.96
N GLN A 385 -20.18 0.08 -13.20
CA GLN A 385 -20.01 -1.37 -13.10
C GLN A 385 -20.08 -1.98 -14.49
N ARG A 386 -19.09 -2.80 -14.83
CA ARG A 386 -19.06 -3.54 -16.10
C ARG A 386 -18.75 -4.99 -15.81
N ALA A 387 -19.48 -5.88 -16.47
CA ALA A 387 -19.17 -7.31 -16.52
C ALA A 387 -19.28 -7.80 -17.94
N ASN A 388 -18.27 -8.53 -18.40
CA ASN A 388 -18.20 -9.10 -19.73
C ASN A 388 -17.92 -10.59 -19.68
N ILE A 389 -18.51 -11.33 -20.61
CA ILE A 389 -18.15 -12.72 -20.89
C ILE A 389 -17.72 -12.80 -22.35
N SER A 390 -16.54 -13.29 -22.62
CA SER A 390 -16.05 -13.49 -23.97
C SER A 390 -15.57 -14.92 -24.18
N LEU A 391 -15.75 -15.41 -25.40
CA LEU A 391 -15.26 -16.71 -25.85
C LEU A 391 -14.39 -16.46 -27.09
N SER A 392 -13.13 -16.83 -27.03
CA SER A 392 -12.18 -16.70 -28.13
C SER A 392 -11.50 -18.03 -28.43
N ARG A 393 -11.02 -18.18 -29.66
CA ARG A 393 -10.22 -19.32 -30.11
C ARG A 393 -9.02 -18.80 -30.87
N SER A 394 -7.80 -19.15 -30.41
CA SER A 394 -6.59 -18.96 -31.23
C SER A 394 -6.48 -20.09 -32.27
N PHE A 395 -6.29 -19.71 -33.52
CA PHE A 395 -6.07 -20.63 -34.62
C PHE A 395 -4.59 -20.79 -34.90
#